data_34710532e1f0830d49a7ab19905213f1
#
_entry.id   34710532e1f0830d49a7ab19905213f1
#
_cell.length_a   1.000
_cell.length_b   1.000
_cell.length_c   1.000
_cell.angle_alpha   90.00
_cell.angle_beta   90.00
_cell.angle_gamma   90.00
#
_symmetry.space_group_name_H-M   'P 1'
#
loop_
_entity.id
_entity.type
_entity.pdbx_description
1 polymer ?
#
loop_
_entity_poly.entity_id
_entity_poly.type
_entity_poly.pdbx_seq_one_letter_code
_entity_poly.pdbx_strand_id
1 'polypeptide(L)'
;MIELMLSLPPKEKLKLIAVMLLTDGSAYLTSKYRYPKIKYYGKDKILHEIFIKLIRSIYCTTPSITFLNGMETCFGRKEHLTVYKDLAKLSTSYNKSSHEVTICFLNDSPPFVQAVAIRLAMSAEGSISISRKKKGTIRAHLAFACANARLCKEWAKLFARSGINMKIQRDSNTDTKLHGLQTVNRKDIIAFQKLGGFIQNVKIRRGIRFKGFEKNVVLNAFCRFAKMVESKEIKEYSKLESHKFWEILNNLVRGCSPGVRG
;
A
#
# COMPACT_ATOMS: atom_id res chain seq x y z
N MET A 1 1.23 -14.98 4.90
CA MET A 1 0.57 -14.14 3.84
C MET A 1 1.11 -14.43 2.46
N ILE A 2 2.45 -14.42 2.22
CA ILE A 2 3.01 -14.72 0.89
C ILE A 2 2.59 -16.11 0.43
N GLU A 3 2.70 -17.13 1.26
CA GLU A 3 2.25 -18.50 0.96
C GLU A 3 0.77 -18.55 0.56
N LEU A 4 -0.08 -17.82 1.29
CA LEU A 4 -1.50 -17.69 0.96
C LEU A 4 -1.74 -17.00 -0.39
N MET A 5 -0.95 -16.00 -0.76
CA MET A 5 -1.03 -15.40 -2.10
C MET A 5 -0.61 -16.40 -3.18
N LEU A 6 0.41 -17.21 -2.91
CA LEU A 6 0.90 -18.20 -3.86
C LEU A 6 -0.03 -19.41 -4.03
N SER A 7 -0.87 -19.71 -3.04
CA SER A 7 -1.90 -20.77 -3.15
C SER A 7 -3.16 -20.33 -3.89
N LEU A 8 -3.33 -19.05 -4.20
CA LEU A 8 -4.47 -18.55 -4.97
C LEU A 8 -4.53 -19.11 -6.39
N PRO A 9 -5.72 -19.20 -7.00
CA PRO A 9 -5.84 -19.52 -8.42
C PRO A 9 -5.08 -18.53 -9.30
N PRO A 10 -4.58 -18.95 -10.47
CA PRO A 10 -3.81 -18.06 -11.38
C PRO A 10 -4.52 -16.75 -11.71
N LYS A 11 -5.84 -16.79 -11.92
CA LYS A 11 -6.67 -15.60 -12.17
C LYS A 11 -6.58 -14.56 -11.05
N GLU A 12 -6.65 -14.99 -9.79
CA GLU A 12 -6.58 -14.08 -8.64
C GLU A 12 -5.16 -13.56 -8.41
N LYS A 13 -4.14 -14.38 -8.64
CA LYS A 13 -2.74 -13.93 -8.64
C LYS A 13 -2.49 -12.85 -9.70
N LEU A 14 -3.04 -13.01 -10.90
CA LEU A 14 -2.91 -12.04 -11.97
C LEU A 14 -3.52 -10.69 -11.58
N LYS A 15 -4.67 -10.69 -10.88
CA LYS A 15 -5.27 -9.46 -10.35
C LYS A 15 -4.35 -8.76 -9.35
N LEU A 16 -3.66 -9.50 -8.48
CA LEU A 16 -2.69 -8.92 -7.55
C LEU A 16 -1.48 -8.33 -8.29
N ILE A 17 -1.00 -8.98 -9.34
CA ILE A 17 0.04 -8.42 -10.22
C ILE A 17 -0.45 -7.12 -10.86
N ALA A 18 -1.68 -7.08 -11.37
CA ALA A 18 -2.29 -5.89 -11.95
C ALA A 18 -2.34 -4.74 -10.92
N VAL A 19 -2.73 -5.00 -9.69
CA VAL A 19 -2.71 -4.03 -8.59
C VAL A 19 -1.31 -3.46 -8.36
N MET A 20 -0.29 -4.31 -8.31
CA MET A 20 1.10 -3.86 -8.12
C MET A 20 1.56 -2.97 -9.27
N LEU A 21 1.19 -3.30 -10.52
CA LEU A 21 1.51 -2.48 -11.69
C LEU A 21 0.76 -1.14 -11.68
N LEU A 22 -0.48 -1.12 -11.20
CA LEU A 22 -1.28 0.11 -11.07
C LEU A 22 -0.81 1.03 -9.93
N THR A 23 0.00 0.52 -9.02
CA THR A 23 0.61 1.33 -7.95
C THR A 23 2.03 1.77 -8.32
N ASP A 24 2.99 0.89 -8.28
CA ASP A 24 4.41 1.20 -8.51
C ASP A 24 4.96 0.54 -9.79
N GLY A 25 4.13 0.33 -10.80
CA GLY A 25 4.57 -0.32 -12.03
C GLY A 25 4.07 0.33 -13.31
N SER A 26 4.33 -0.35 -14.41
CA SER A 26 3.81 -0.02 -15.73
C SER A 26 3.75 -1.24 -16.64
N ALA A 27 2.76 -1.30 -17.50
CA ALA A 27 2.69 -2.25 -18.60
C ALA A 27 2.18 -1.51 -19.84
N TYR A 28 2.98 -1.49 -20.90
CA TYR A 28 2.63 -0.77 -22.13
C TYR A 28 3.28 -1.37 -23.34
N LEU A 29 2.62 -1.21 -24.48
CA LEU A 29 3.13 -1.52 -25.81
C LEU A 29 3.28 -0.22 -26.59
N THR A 30 4.42 -0.01 -27.21
CA THR A 30 4.64 1.14 -28.10
C THR A 30 5.08 0.65 -29.47
N SER A 31 4.81 1.44 -30.50
CA SER A 31 5.27 1.18 -31.87
C SER A 31 6.80 1.07 -31.99
N LYS A 32 7.53 1.71 -31.09
CA LYS A 32 9.00 1.68 -31.03
C LYS A 32 9.56 0.31 -30.61
N TYR A 33 8.79 -0.50 -29.88
CA TYR A 33 9.29 -1.76 -29.33
C TYR A 33 8.48 -2.94 -29.88
N ARG A 34 9.19 -3.98 -30.32
CA ARG A 34 8.58 -5.24 -30.80
C ARG A 34 7.80 -5.99 -29.69
N TYR A 35 8.16 -5.78 -28.44
CA TYR A 35 7.57 -6.43 -27.27
C TYR A 35 7.07 -5.41 -26.25
N PRO A 36 5.96 -5.71 -25.57
CA PRO A 36 5.48 -4.86 -24.48
C PRO A 36 6.54 -4.74 -23.38
N LYS A 37 6.56 -3.60 -22.71
CA LYS A 37 7.37 -3.39 -21.51
C LYS A 37 6.50 -3.54 -20.29
N ILE A 38 6.91 -4.45 -19.38
CA ILE A 38 6.27 -4.64 -18.09
C ILE A 38 7.36 -4.46 -17.04
N LYS A 39 7.16 -3.49 -16.17
CA LYS A 39 8.13 -3.11 -15.16
C LYS A 39 7.45 -2.85 -13.84
N TYR A 40 8.04 -3.34 -12.76
CA TYR A 40 7.64 -2.99 -11.42
C TYR A 40 8.77 -2.17 -10.78
N TYR A 41 8.41 -1.03 -10.24
CA TYR A 41 9.32 -0.11 -9.58
C TYR A 41 9.05 -0.14 -8.07
N GLY A 42 9.87 0.53 -7.30
CA GLY A 42 9.66 0.66 -5.87
C GLY A 42 10.97 0.63 -5.13
N LYS A 43 10.91 0.97 -3.84
CA LYS A 43 12.10 1.04 -2.98
C LYS A 43 12.15 -0.10 -1.96
N ASP A 44 11.08 -0.85 -1.82
CA ASP A 44 10.95 -1.90 -0.81
C ASP A 44 11.12 -3.28 -1.47
N LYS A 45 12.27 -3.90 -1.21
CA LYS A 45 12.69 -5.18 -1.79
C LYS A 45 11.61 -6.27 -1.65
N ILE A 46 10.91 -6.29 -0.51
CA ILE A 46 9.85 -7.28 -0.26
C ILE A 46 8.71 -7.21 -1.29
N LEU A 47 8.38 -6.03 -1.80
CA LEU A 47 7.35 -5.89 -2.82
C LEU A 47 7.83 -6.43 -4.17
N HIS A 48 9.10 -6.24 -4.53
CA HIS A 48 9.69 -6.87 -5.71
C HIS A 48 9.71 -8.40 -5.60
N GLU A 49 10.06 -8.93 -4.42
CA GLU A 49 10.04 -10.38 -4.16
C GLU A 49 8.63 -10.96 -4.31
N ILE A 50 7.61 -10.27 -3.81
CA ILE A 50 6.21 -10.68 -3.97
C ILE A 50 5.83 -10.68 -5.46
N PHE A 51 6.16 -9.61 -6.18
CA PHE A 51 5.88 -9.49 -7.61
C PHE A 51 6.52 -10.64 -8.42
N ILE A 52 7.80 -10.93 -8.17
CA ILE A 52 8.54 -12.01 -8.82
C ILE A 52 7.91 -13.37 -8.51
N LYS A 53 7.58 -13.64 -7.23
CA LYS A 53 6.98 -14.91 -6.83
C LYS A 53 5.60 -15.12 -7.47
N LEU A 54 4.77 -14.07 -7.54
CA LEU A 54 3.47 -14.14 -8.21
C LEU A 54 3.64 -14.45 -9.71
N ILE A 55 4.52 -13.73 -10.40
CA ILE A 55 4.82 -13.99 -11.82
C ILE A 55 5.31 -15.43 -12.02
N ARG A 56 6.31 -15.84 -11.26
CA ARG A 56 6.87 -17.20 -11.35
C ARG A 56 5.81 -18.28 -11.15
N SER A 57 4.90 -18.06 -10.23
CA SER A 57 3.85 -19.03 -9.91
C SER A 57 2.75 -19.18 -10.99
N ILE A 58 2.69 -18.26 -11.95
CA ILE A 58 1.74 -18.32 -13.08
C ILE A 58 2.43 -18.73 -14.37
N TYR A 59 3.60 -18.14 -14.65
CA TYR A 59 4.24 -18.19 -15.96
C TYR A 59 5.52 -19.03 -15.98
N CYS A 60 5.92 -19.62 -14.86
CA CYS A 60 7.15 -20.42 -14.71
C CYS A 60 8.42 -19.66 -15.15
N THR A 61 8.38 -18.32 -15.16
CA THR A 61 9.51 -17.46 -15.51
C THR A 61 9.93 -16.63 -14.30
N THR A 62 11.22 -16.26 -14.25
CA THR A 62 11.76 -15.48 -13.13
C THR A 62 12.24 -14.13 -13.64
N PRO A 63 11.48 -13.04 -13.36
CA PRO A 63 11.94 -11.69 -13.68
C PRO A 63 13.24 -11.34 -12.95
N SER A 64 14.06 -10.51 -13.56
CA SER A 64 15.31 -10.01 -12.98
C SER A 64 15.08 -8.66 -12.27
N ILE A 65 15.87 -8.40 -11.22
CA ILE A 65 15.93 -7.10 -10.57
C ILE A 65 17.16 -6.36 -11.07
N THR A 66 16.97 -5.13 -11.52
CA THR A 66 18.05 -4.21 -11.89
C THR A 66 18.06 -3.00 -10.96
N PHE A 67 19.23 -2.35 -10.81
CA PHE A 67 19.46 -1.27 -9.85
C PHE A 67 19.96 0.02 -10.48
N LEU A 68 19.82 0.20 -11.80
CA LEU A 68 20.40 1.34 -12.54
C LEU A 68 19.91 2.72 -12.08
N ASN A 69 18.58 2.86 -11.87
CA ASN A 69 17.96 4.14 -11.43
C ASN A 69 16.97 3.90 -10.28
N GLY A 70 17.32 3.00 -9.36
CA GLY A 70 16.43 2.44 -8.36
C GLY A 70 16.19 0.96 -8.60
N MET A 71 15.34 0.35 -7.78
CA MET A 71 15.02 -1.07 -7.94
C MET A 71 13.92 -1.22 -9.00
N GLU A 72 14.21 -1.98 -10.04
CA GLU A 72 13.29 -2.27 -11.12
C GLU A 72 13.24 -3.79 -11.38
N THR A 73 12.06 -4.36 -11.48
CA THR A 73 11.86 -5.76 -11.88
C THR A 73 11.40 -5.81 -13.33
N CYS A 74 12.15 -6.52 -14.17
CA CYS A 74 11.90 -6.68 -15.59
C CYS A 74 11.81 -8.16 -15.98
N PHE A 75 11.23 -8.42 -17.15
CA PHE A 75 11.09 -9.76 -17.72
C PHE A 75 11.99 -9.96 -18.93
N GLY A 76 12.18 -11.23 -19.32
CA GLY A 76 12.67 -11.60 -20.64
C GLY A 76 11.67 -11.24 -21.76
N ARG A 77 12.19 -11.11 -22.99
CA ARG A 77 11.40 -10.54 -24.12
C ARG A 77 10.19 -11.38 -24.53
N LYS A 78 10.27 -12.70 -24.49
CA LYS A 78 9.18 -13.60 -24.94
C LYS A 78 8.01 -13.62 -23.95
N GLU A 79 8.30 -13.64 -22.67
CA GLU A 79 7.31 -13.71 -21.59
C GLU A 79 6.46 -12.45 -21.48
N HIS A 80 7.02 -11.29 -21.86
CA HIS A 80 6.30 -10.02 -21.84
C HIS A 80 4.98 -10.05 -22.61
N LEU A 81 4.95 -10.71 -23.78
CA LEU A 81 3.77 -10.72 -24.61
C LEU A 81 2.61 -11.51 -23.97
N THR A 82 2.90 -12.67 -23.38
CA THR A 82 1.89 -13.48 -22.70
C THR A 82 1.34 -12.78 -21.46
N VAL A 83 2.23 -12.29 -20.61
CA VAL A 83 1.84 -11.53 -19.41
C VAL A 83 1.02 -10.28 -19.78
N TYR A 84 1.45 -9.54 -20.81
CA TYR A 84 0.75 -8.35 -21.27
C TYR A 84 -0.66 -8.66 -21.78
N LYS A 85 -0.82 -9.72 -22.61
CA LYS A 85 -2.13 -10.15 -23.12
C LYS A 85 -3.09 -10.51 -21.98
N ASP A 86 -2.60 -11.18 -20.95
CA ASP A 86 -3.43 -11.53 -19.79
C ASP A 86 -3.78 -10.31 -18.95
N LEU A 87 -2.85 -9.40 -18.74
CA LEU A 87 -3.09 -8.12 -18.05
C LEU A 87 -4.10 -7.25 -18.81
N ALA A 88 -4.03 -7.22 -20.15
CA ALA A 88 -4.96 -6.47 -20.99
C ALA A 88 -6.42 -6.93 -20.86
N LYS A 89 -6.67 -8.16 -20.42
CA LYS A 89 -8.02 -8.66 -20.10
C LYS A 89 -8.59 -8.05 -18.82
N LEU A 90 -7.74 -7.52 -17.92
CA LEU A 90 -8.16 -6.92 -16.65
C LEU A 90 -8.30 -5.40 -16.76
N SER A 91 -7.38 -4.74 -17.44
CA SER A 91 -7.41 -3.29 -17.67
C SER A 91 -6.77 -2.96 -19.02
N THR A 92 -7.40 -2.08 -19.76
CA THR A 92 -6.92 -1.62 -21.06
C THR A 92 -5.67 -0.75 -20.96
N SER A 93 -5.41 -0.18 -19.79
CA SER A 93 -4.25 0.65 -19.53
C SER A 93 -3.66 0.40 -18.14
N TYR A 94 -2.34 0.46 -18.03
CA TYR A 94 -1.57 0.49 -16.80
C TYR A 94 -0.81 1.83 -16.66
N ASN A 95 -1.18 2.82 -17.44
CA ASN A 95 -0.71 4.18 -17.28
C ASN A 95 -1.63 4.92 -16.31
N LYS A 96 -1.11 5.28 -15.13
CA LYS A 96 -1.88 5.98 -14.07
C LYS A 96 -2.53 7.30 -14.53
N SER A 97 -2.04 7.92 -15.60
CA SER A 97 -2.60 9.14 -16.16
C SER A 97 -3.75 8.87 -17.17
N SER A 98 -3.96 7.63 -17.59
CA SER A 98 -5.02 7.28 -18.52
C SER A 98 -6.39 7.25 -17.83
N HIS A 99 -7.42 7.73 -18.53
CA HIS A 99 -8.81 7.60 -18.10
C HIS A 99 -9.34 6.15 -18.18
N GLU A 100 -8.67 5.28 -18.91
CA GLU A 100 -9.07 3.90 -19.13
C GLU A 100 -8.64 2.96 -18.00
N VAL A 101 -7.73 3.42 -17.13
CA VAL A 101 -7.22 2.63 -16.03
C VAL A 101 -8.31 2.31 -15.00
N THR A 102 -8.36 1.05 -14.53
CA THR A 102 -9.40 0.59 -13.60
C THR A 102 -8.91 -0.52 -12.69
N ILE A 103 -9.53 -0.65 -11.50
CA ILE A 103 -9.42 -1.80 -10.59
C ILE A 103 -10.75 -2.56 -10.46
N CYS A 104 -11.73 -2.31 -11.34
CA CYS A 104 -13.04 -2.98 -11.28
C CYS A 104 -12.94 -4.51 -11.35
N PHE A 105 -11.85 -5.06 -11.88
CA PHE A 105 -11.57 -6.51 -11.88
C PHE A 105 -11.48 -7.12 -10.47
N LEU A 106 -11.35 -6.30 -9.42
CA LEU A 106 -11.38 -6.74 -8.03
C LEU A 106 -12.80 -6.89 -7.45
N ASN A 107 -13.83 -6.36 -8.14
CA ASN A 107 -15.18 -6.34 -7.58
C ASN A 107 -15.73 -7.74 -7.28
N ASP A 108 -15.43 -8.70 -8.15
CA ASP A 108 -15.89 -10.09 -8.05
C ASP A 108 -14.84 -11.01 -7.40
N SER A 109 -13.78 -10.44 -6.86
CA SER A 109 -12.76 -11.22 -6.15
C SER A 109 -13.22 -11.58 -4.75
N PRO A 110 -12.79 -12.73 -4.22
CA PRO A 110 -13.03 -13.10 -2.83
C PRO A 110 -12.55 -12.00 -1.85
N PRO A 111 -13.22 -11.83 -0.71
CA PRO A 111 -12.86 -10.79 0.29
C PRO A 111 -11.39 -10.84 0.70
N PHE A 112 -10.81 -12.04 0.80
CA PHE A 112 -9.38 -12.20 1.09
C PHE A 112 -8.48 -11.56 0.01
N VAL A 113 -8.81 -11.76 -1.28
CA VAL A 113 -8.04 -11.17 -2.40
C VAL A 113 -8.16 -9.66 -2.40
N GLN A 114 -9.36 -9.13 -2.14
CA GLN A 114 -9.58 -7.69 -1.99
C GLN A 114 -8.76 -7.11 -0.84
N ALA A 115 -8.72 -7.79 0.30
CA ALA A 115 -7.90 -7.40 1.46
C ALA A 115 -6.40 -7.38 1.11
N VAL A 116 -5.90 -8.40 0.42
CA VAL A 116 -4.49 -8.46 -0.03
C VAL A 116 -4.20 -7.36 -1.03
N ALA A 117 -5.10 -7.08 -1.98
CA ALA A 117 -4.98 -5.99 -2.95
C ALA A 117 -4.85 -4.62 -2.25
N ILE A 118 -5.71 -4.34 -1.26
CA ILE A 118 -5.63 -3.13 -0.42
C ILE A 118 -4.27 -3.04 0.27
N ARG A 119 -3.79 -4.13 0.88
CA ARG A 119 -2.53 -4.16 1.61
C ARG A 119 -1.33 -3.92 0.69
N LEU A 120 -1.31 -4.51 -0.51
CA LEU A 120 -0.28 -4.27 -1.52
C LEU A 120 -0.28 -2.81 -1.96
N ALA A 121 -1.45 -2.27 -2.33
CA ALA A 121 -1.60 -0.89 -2.76
C ALA A 121 -1.18 0.10 -1.66
N MET A 122 -1.65 -0.10 -0.42
CA MET A 122 -1.25 0.72 0.72
C MET A 122 0.24 0.60 1.05
N SER A 123 0.86 -0.55 0.80
CA SER A 123 2.29 -0.71 1.01
C SER A 123 3.11 0.08 0.01
N ALA A 124 2.69 0.11 -1.25
CA ALA A 124 3.31 0.88 -2.32
C ALA A 124 3.07 2.40 -2.15
N GLU A 125 1.83 2.84 -2.24
CA GLU A 125 1.44 4.25 -2.33
C GLU A 125 0.91 4.84 -1.00
N GLY A 126 0.67 4.00 0.00
CA GLY A 126 0.11 4.44 1.28
C GLY A 126 1.16 4.92 2.27
N SER A 127 0.71 5.72 3.21
CA SER A 127 1.51 6.20 4.33
C SER A 127 0.71 6.23 5.62
N ILE A 128 1.44 6.13 6.74
CA ILE A 128 0.92 6.42 8.07
C ILE A 128 1.80 7.49 8.70
N SER A 129 1.16 8.50 9.27
CA SER A 129 1.83 9.53 10.06
C SER A 129 1.05 9.81 11.33
N ILE A 130 1.74 10.18 12.39
CA ILE A 130 1.14 10.53 13.68
C ILE A 130 1.55 11.95 14.01
N SER A 131 0.57 12.75 14.37
CA SER A 131 0.77 14.15 14.75
C SER A 131 0.03 14.48 16.04
N ARG A 132 0.53 15.47 16.77
CA ARG A 132 -0.12 16.06 17.92
C ARG A 132 -0.44 17.52 17.61
N LYS A 133 -1.69 17.91 17.77
CA LYS A 133 -2.12 19.30 17.63
C LYS A 133 -1.81 20.11 18.89
N LYS A 134 -1.76 21.45 18.75
CA LYS A 134 -1.50 22.39 19.86
C LYS A 134 -2.41 22.15 21.09
N LYS A 135 -3.67 21.71 20.90
CA LYS A 135 -4.61 21.38 21.96
C LYS A 135 -4.46 19.95 22.54
N GLY A 136 -3.33 19.30 22.35
CA GLY A 136 -3.07 17.96 22.87
C GLY A 136 -3.70 16.81 22.09
N THR A 137 -4.59 17.08 21.13
CA THR A 137 -5.25 16.04 20.34
C THR A 137 -4.26 15.30 19.45
N ILE A 138 -4.25 13.97 19.58
CA ILE A 138 -3.41 13.09 18.77
C ILE A 138 -4.20 12.64 17.54
N ARG A 139 -3.58 12.70 16.39
CA ARG A 139 -4.14 12.22 15.14
C ARG A 139 -3.14 11.33 14.42
N ALA A 140 -3.59 10.14 14.01
CA ALA A 140 -2.93 9.43 12.95
C ALA A 140 -3.61 9.78 11.62
N HIS A 141 -2.80 9.86 10.59
CA HIS A 141 -3.25 10.01 9.21
C HIS A 141 -2.88 8.74 8.46
N LEU A 142 -3.86 8.05 7.96
CA LEU A 142 -3.70 6.99 6.99
C LEU A 142 -4.04 7.58 5.63
N ALA A 143 -3.07 7.63 4.73
CA ALA A 143 -3.22 8.23 3.42
C ALA A 143 -2.80 7.26 2.31
N PHE A 144 -3.40 7.38 1.14
CA PHE A 144 -3.12 6.63 -0.06
C PHE A 144 -3.02 7.61 -1.24
N ALA A 145 -1.84 7.69 -1.86
CA ALA A 145 -1.59 8.59 -2.97
C ALA A 145 -2.24 8.05 -4.25
N CYS A 146 -3.07 8.84 -4.89
CA CYS A 146 -3.72 8.49 -6.14
C CYS A 146 -4.18 9.75 -6.88
N ALA A 147 -3.47 10.13 -7.93
CA ALA A 147 -3.79 11.32 -8.71
C ALA A 147 -4.87 11.09 -9.78
N ASN A 148 -5.23 9.85 -10.09
CA ASN A 148 -6.26 9.52 -11.06
C ASN A 148 -7.64 9.51 -10.41
N ALA A 149 -8.55 10.35 -10.93
CA ALA A 149 -9.88 10.54 -10.33
C ALA A 149 -10.75 9.27 -10.36
N ARG A 150 -10.67 8.47 -11.43
CA ARG A 150 -11.40 7.21 -11.57
C ARG A 150 -10.87 6.19 -10.57
N LEU A 151 -9.57 5.93 -10.58
CA LEU A 151 -8.93 5.01 -9.63
C LEU A 151 -9.19 5.42 -8.19
N CYS A 152 -9.12 6.73 -7.89
CA CYS A 152 -9.36 7.24 -6.56
C CYS A 152 -10.78 6.88 -6.07
N LYS A 153 -11.80 7.02 -6.92
CA LYS A 153 -13.19 6.63 -6.61
C LYS A 153 -13.33 5.11 -6.45
N GLU A 154 -12.70 4.33 -7.32
CA GLU A 154 -12.76 2.87 -7.28
C GLU A 154 -12.07 2.33 -6.02
N TRP A 155 -10.89 2.85 -5.66
CA TRP A 155 -10.20 2.54 -4.41
C TRP A 155 -11.04 2.92 -3.20
N ALA A 156 -11.66 4.11 -3.18
CA ALA A 156 -12.52 4.52 -2.07
C ALA A 156 -13.67 3.51 -1.83
N LYS A 157 -14.30 3.02 -2.91
CA LYS A 157 -15.35 1.99 -2.83
C LYS A 157 -14.80 0.67 -2.29
N LEU A 158 -13.62 0.25 -2.74
CA LEU A 158 -13.00 -1.00 -2.27
C LEU A 158 -12.61 -0.92 -0.79
N PHE A 159 -12.05 0.20 -0.35
CA PHE A 159 -11.76 0.45 1.07
C PHE A 159 -13.04 0.41 1.90
N ALA A 160 -14.11 1.08 1.46
CA ALA A 160 -15.39 1.13 2.17
C ALA A 160 -16.01 -0.28 2.35
N ARG A 161 -15.95 -1.13 1.32
CA ARG A 161 -16.39 -2.55 1.42
C ARG A 161 -15.60 -3.33 2.47
N SER A 162 -14.36 -2.93 2.73
CA SER A 162 -13.52 -3.53 3.77
C SER A 162 -13.64 -2.82 5.14
N GLY A 163 -14.64 -1.97 5.31
CA GLY A 163 -14.91 -1.24 6.56
C GLY A 163 -13.98 -0.06 6.81
N ILE A 164 -13.29 0.46 5.78
CA ILE A 164 -12.33 1.56 5.89
C ILE A 164 -12.84 2.73 5.06
N ASN A 165 -13.35 3.78 5.72
CA ASN A 165 -13.93 4.93 5.04
C ASN A 165 -12.86 6.01 4.81
N MET A 166 -12.25 5.99 3.64
CA MET A 166 -11.29 6.99 3.21
C MET A 166 -11.97 8.11 2.42
N LYS A 167 -11.60 9.34 2.70
CA LYS A 167 -12.11 10.54 2.00
C LYS A 167 -11.14 10.97 0.92
N ILE A 168 -11.68 11.43 -0.21
CA ILE A 168 -10.88 12.04 -1.27
C ILE A 168 -10.26 13.33 -0.74
N GLN A 169 -8.95 13.43 -0.86
CA GLN A 169 -8.18 14.63 -0.56
C GLN A 169 -7.84 15.35 -1.86
N ARG A 170 -8.16 16.64 -1.91
CA ARG A 170 -7.79 17.53 -3.02
C ARG A 170 -6.46 18.22 -2.71
N ASP A 171 -5.71 18.48 -3.75
CA ASP A 171 -4.49 19.26 -3.70
C ASP A 171 -4.50 20.26 -4.86
N SER A 172 -4.59 21.55 -4.53
CA SER A 172 -4.59 22.63 -5.52
C SER A 172 -3.28 22.77 -6.32
N ASN A 173 -2.20 22.15 -5.79
CA ASN A 173 -0.86 22.23 -6.40
C ASN A 173 -0.59 21.12 -7.41
N THR A 174 -1.55 20.24 -7.67
CA THR A 174 -1.42 19.18 -8.67
C THR A 174 -2.30 19.47 -9.88
N ASP A 175 -1.87 19.08 -11.08
CA ASP A 175 -2.63 19.27 -12.33
C ASP A 175 -4.02 18.61 -12.26
N THR A 176 -4.13 17.48 -11.57
CA THR A 176 -5.39 16.75 -11.37
C THR A 176 -6.22 17.30 -10.21
N LYS A 177 -5.69 18.24 -9.42
CA LYS A 177 -6.26 18.75 -8.16
C LYS A 177 -6.61 17.64 -7.16
N LEU A 178 -5.97 16.47 -7.28
CA LEU A 178 -6.15 15.30 -6.42
C LEU A 178 -4.82 14.90 -5.80
N HIS A 179 -4.85 14.66 -4.48
CA HIS A 179 -3.74 14.05 -3.77
C HIS A 179 -3.96 12.54 -3.57
N GLY A 180 -5.18 12.10 -3.39
CA GLY A 180 -5.56 10.71 -3.18
C GLY A 180 -6.67 10.55 -2.14
N LEU A 181 -6.54 9.54 -1.30
CA LEU A 181 -7.49 9.21 -0.23
C LEU A 181 -6.82 9.35 1.13
N GLN A 182 -7.60 9.76 2.13
CA GLN A 182 -7.12 9.79 3.51
C GLN A 182 -8.23 9.52 4.52
N THR A 183 -7.84 9.02 5.69
CA THR A 183 -8.66 9.03 6.89
C THR A 183 -7.84 9.42 8.12
N VAL A 184 -8.47 10.08 9.05
CA VAL A 184 -7.96 10.37 10.40
C VAL A 184 -8.84 9.72 11.45
N ASN A 185 -9.87 9.00 11.02
CA ASN A 185 -10.80 8.35 11.91
C ASN A 185 -10.12 7.12 12.53
N ARG A 186 -10.10 7.06 13.85
CA ARG A 186 -9.50 5.96 14.60
C ARG A 186 -10.11 4.60 14.22
N LYS A 187 -11.44 4.53 14.04
CA LYS A 187 -12.13 3.27 13.67
C LYS A 187 -11.61 2.72 12.34
N ASP A 188 -11.45 3.58 11.35
CA ASP A 188 -10.96 3.18 10.02
C ASP A 188 -9.49 2.71 10.07
N ILE A 189 -8.66 3.39 10.89
CA ILE A 189 -7.23 3.01 11.05
C ILE A 189 -7.14 1.65 11.76
N ILE A 190 -7.97 1.42 12.78
CA ILE A 190 -8.06 0.11 13.45
C ILE A 190 -8.62 -0.95 12.49
N ALA A 191 -9.59 -0.63 11.65
CA ALA A 191 -10.11 -1.54 10.63
C ALA A 191 -9.00 -1.94 9.64
N PHE A 192 -8.19 -0.99 9.18
CA PHE A 192 -7.03 -1.28 8.33
C PHE A 192 -6.01 -2.18 9.05
N GLN A 193 -5.73 -1.93 10.32
CA GLN A 193 -4.85 -2.79 11.13
C GLN A 193 -5.41 -4.21 11.25
N LYS A 194 -6.73 -4.37 11.49
CA LYS A 194 -7.41 -5.68 11.55
C LYS A 194 -7.39 -6.41 10.20
N LEU A 195 -7.43 -5.68 9.08
CA LEU A 195 -7.26 -6.24 7.74
C LEU A 195 -5.84 -6.80 7.51
N GLY A 196 -4.91 -6.55 8.45
CA GLY A 196 -3.52 -6.97 8.41
C GLY A 196 -2.55 -5.82 8.09
N GLY A 197 -3.03 -4.59 7.91
CA GLY A 197 -2.22 -3.40 7.71
C GLY A 197 -1.35 -3.45 6.44
N PHE A 198 -0.19 -2.85 6.51
CA PHE A 198 0.79 -2.86 5.43
C PHE A 198 1.45 -4.25 5.28
N ILE A 199 2.14 -4.48 4.19
CA ILE A 199 3.05 -5.63 4.04
C ILE A 199 4.21 -5.47 5.03
N GLN A 200 4.63 -6.55 5.67
CA GLN A 200 5.80 -6.55 6.56
C GLN A 200 7.05 -6.11 5.82
N ASN A 201 7.99 -5.53 6.54
CA ASN A 201 9.26 -5.01 6.01
C ASN A 201 9.14 -3.80 5.05
N VAL A 202 7.94 -3.24 4.85
CA VAL A 202 7.78 -1.99 4.11
C VAL A 202 8.01 -0.80 5.04
N LYS A 203 9.00 0.05 4.69
CA LYS A 203 9.51 1.11 5.57
C LYS A 203 8.92 2.48 5.27
N ILE A 204 8.85 3.32 6.30
CA ILE A 204 8.56 4.74 6.16
C ILE A 204 9.80 5.44 5.60
N ARG A 205 9.66 6.08 4.43
CA ARG A 205 10.77 6.70 3.70
C ARG A 205 10.91 8.21 3.94
N ARG A 206 9.81 8.85 4.33
CA ARG A 206 9.76 10.32 4.53
C ARG A 206 9.28 10.64 5.93
N GLY A 207 9.59 11.86 6.39
CA GLY A 207 9.24 12.32 7.74
C GLY A 207 10.40 12.19 8.72
N ILE A 208 10.37 13.01 9.78
CA ILE A 208 11.49 13.14 10.73
C ILE A 208 11.46 12.02 11.79
N ARG A 209 10.26 11.68 12.29
CA ARG A 209 10.14 10.89 13.52
C ARG A 209 10.22 9.38 13.31
N PHE A 210 9.62 8.86 12.23
CA PHE A 210 9.50 7.42 11.99
C PHE A 210 10.20 6.95 10.73
N LYS A 211 11.09 7.77 10.16
CA LYS A 211 11.90 7.38 9.00
C LYS A 211 12.72 6.11 9.33
N GLY A 212 12.64 5.12 8.44
CA GLY A 212 13.33 3.85 8.61
C GLY A 212 12.53 2.76 9.35
N PHE A 213 11.53 3.11 10.15
CA PHE A 213 10.66 2.13 10.79
C PHE A 213 9.70 1.48 9.78
N GLU A 214 9.31 0.25 10.06
CA GLU A 214 8.25 -0.40 9.29
C GLU A 214 6.90 0.31 9.48
N LYS A 215 6.15 0.45 8.38
CA LYS A 215 4.81 1.08 8.42
C LYS A 215 3.88 0.35 9.40
N ASN A 216 3.95 -0.99 9.46
CA ASN A 216 3.13 -1.79 10.37
C ASN A 216 3.49 -1.60 11.84
N VAL A 217 4.76 -1.42 12.16
CA VAL A 217 5.20 -1.16 13.53
C VAL A 217 4.56 0.14 14.04
N VAL A 218 4.59 1.20 13.24
CA VAL A 218 3.97 2.48 13.60
C VAL A 218 2.45 2.40 13.67
N LEU A 219 1.81 1.66 12.74
CA LEU A 219 0.37 1.40 12.76
C LEU A 219 -0.06 0.67 14.03
N ASN A 220 0.64 -0.40 14.38
CA ASN A 220 0.36 -1.20 15.58
C ASN A 220 0.56 -0.39 16.86
N ALA A 221 1.64 0.39 16.94
CA ALA A 221 1.90 1.27 18.10
C ALA A 221 0.76 2.29 18.27
N PHE A 222 0.30 2.91 17.19
CA PHE A 222 -0.86 3.81 17.25
C PHE A 222 -2.13 3.08 17.74
N CYS A 223 -2.42 1.90 17.20
CA CYS A 223 -3.61 1.14 17.59
C CYS A 223 -3.55 0.69 19.06
N ARG A 224 -2.38 0.30 19.56
CA ARG A 224 -2.16 -0.01 21.00
C ARG A 224 -2.37 1.23 21.85
N PHE A 225 -1.75 2.36 21.47
CA PHE A 225 -1.97 3.63 22.17
C PHE A 225 -3.45 4.01 22.22
N ALA A 226 -4.17 3.85 21.10
CA ALA A 226 -5.60 4.14 21.02
C ALA A 226 -6.43 3.28 21.99
N LYS A 227 -6.09 1.99 22.15
CA LYS A 227 -6.71 1.09 23.13
C LYS A 227 -6.42 1.52 24.57
N MET A 228 -5.18 1.87 24.90
CA MET A 228 -4.80 2.36 26.24
C MET A 228 -5.56 3.62 26.62
N VAL A 229 -5.88 4.48 25.66
CA VAL A 229 -6.73 5.66 25.88
C VAL A 229 -8.20 5.24 26.14
N GLU A 230 -8.70 4.26 25.39
CA GLU A 230 -10.08 3.75 25.55
C GLU A 230 -10.27 3.01 26.88
N SER A 231 -9.29 2.21 27.31
CA SER A 231 -9.29 1.50 28.61
C SER A 231 -9.03 2.40 29.80
N LYS A 232 -8.78 3.69 29.59
CA LYS A 232 -8.39 4.69 30.63
C LYS A 232 -7.07 4.38 31.33
N GLU A 233 -6.25 3.47 30.80
CA GLU A 233 -4.88 3.26 31.29
C GLU A 233 -4.04 4.56 31.17
N ILE A 234 -4.33 5.36 30.15
CA ILE A 234 -3.80 6.72 30.01
C ILE A 234 -4.92 7.70 30.39
N LYS A 235 -4.91 8.12 31.63
CA LYS A 235 -5.81 9.17 32.13
C LYS A 235 -5.45 10.51 31.48
N GLU A 236 -6.48 11.26 31.03
CA GLU A 236 -6.34 12.64 30.54
C GLU A 236 -5.25 12.82 29.47
N TYR A 237 -5.21 11.92 28.46
CA TYR A 237 -4.23 11.98 27.37
C TYR A 237 -4.14 13.36 26.69
N SER A 238 -5.21 14.17 26.76
CA SER A 238 -5.25 15.55 26.25
C SER A 238 -4.33 16.49 27.03
N LYS A 239 -4.09 16.20 28.30
CA LYS A 239 -3.20 16.95 29.20
C LYS A 239 -1.76 16.42 29.21
N LEU A 240 -1.51 15.26 28.59
CA LEU A 240 -0.15 14.73 28.47
C LEU A 240 0.78 15.76 27.82
N GLU A 241 1.88 16.05 28.47
CA GLU A 241 2.94 16.87 27.87
C GLU A 241 3.50 16.23 26.61
N SER A 242 3.96 17.06 25.68
CA SER A 242 4.38 16.58 24.35
C SER A 242 5.46 15.51 24.43
N HIS A 243 6.44 15.67 25.33
CA HIS A 243 7.53 14.72 25.47
C HIS A 243 7.03 13.35 25.99
N LYS A 244 6.18 13.32 27.02
CA LYS A 244 5.60 12.07 27.56
C LYS A 244 4.78 11.31 26.52
N PHE A 245 4.00 12.03 25.71
CA PHE A 245 3.29 11.40 24.59
C PHE A 245 4.24 10.70 23.62
N TRP A 246 5.29 11.41 23.20
CA TRP A 246 6.24 10.85 22.25
C TRP A 246 7.06 9.71 22.86
N GLU A 247 7.36 9.78 24.15
CA GLU A 247 8.02 8.72 24.91
C GLU A 247 7.18 7.43 24.90
N ILE A 248 5.92 7.52 25.29
CA ILE A 248 4.99 6.38 25.27
C ILE A 248 4.91 5.78 23.86
N LEU A 249 4.70 6.61 22.84
CA LEU A 249 4.58 6.13 21.47
C LEU A 249 5.88 5.49 20.97
N ASN A 250 7.04 6.08 21.27
CA ASN A 250 8.34 5.52 20.90
C ASN A 250 8.58 4.17 21.59
N ASN A 251 8.19 4.02 22.87
CA ASN A 251 8.29 2.76 23.59
C ASN A 251 7.37 1.68 22.95
N LEU A 252 6.15 2.06 22.56
CA LEU A 252 5.26 1.16 21.84
C LEU A 252 5.82 0.77 20.47
N VAL A 253 6.43 1.69 19.73
CA VAL A 253 7.09 1.42 18.45
C VAL A 253 8.25 0.45 18.64
N ARG A 254 9.11 0.67 19.62
CA ARG A 254 10.25 -0.22 19.92
C ARG A 254 9.77 -1.60 20.35
N GLY A 255 8.77 -1.68 21.22
CA GLY A 255 8.19 -2.95 21.68
C GLY A 255 7.39 -3.72 20.59
N CYS A 256 7.06 -3.09 19.46
CA CYS A 256 6.44 -3.75 18.30
C CYS A 256 7.45 -4.15 17.22
N SER A 257 8.73 -3.76 17.37
CA SER A 257 9.78 -4.11 16.40
C SER A 257 10.26 -5.54 16.65
N PRO A 258 10.18 -6.46 15.68
CA PRO A 258 10.78 -7.78 15.83
C PRO A 258 12.31 -7.62 15.89
N GLY A 259 12.92 -8.01 16.99
CA GLY A 259 14.37 -8.13 17.09
C GLY A 259 15.12 -7.14 18.00
N VAL A 260 14.44 -6.28 18.75
CA VAL A 260 15.08 -5.51 19.82
C VAL A 260 14.70 -6.11 21.18
N ARG A 261 15.17 -7.33 21.42
CA ARG A 261 15.44 -7.78 22.79
C ARG A 261 16.96 -7.64 22.95
N GLY A 262 17.35 -6.61 23.73
CA GLY A 262 18.71 -6.40 24.15
C GLY A 262 19.20 -7.54 25.03
#